data_94f7e908f12a199d3cba71c6b5b91d71
#
_entry.id   94f7e908f12a199d3cba71c6b5b91d71
#
_cell.length_a   1.000
_cell.length_b   1.000
_cell.length_c   1.000
_cell.angle_alpha   90.00
_cell.angle_beta   90.00
_cell.angle_gamma   90.00
#
_symmetry.space_group_name_H-M   'P 1'
#
loop_
_entity.id
_entity.type
_entity.pdbx_description
1 polymer ?
#
loop_
_entity_poly.entity_id
_entity_poly.type
_entity_poly.pdbx_seq_one_letter_code
_entity_poly.pdbx_strand_id
1 'polypeptide(L)'
;MATSTTLGRTHEVDLPGGRIRYHETGEGPPVVFVHGLLVNADLWRNVVPGIAAAGYRCLAPDWPLGAHSIPVPDADLTPTGVADLIAAFLERLDLTDVTIVANDTGGAITQVLMTRHPARIGRVVLAAVDSYEGFLPAPFTALGWLGWVPGSLRPLLEALRIRALHRTPLAFGLVVKRLPPQEVVDSYVLPSRRSGGVRRDLRRFLKTARKKYTLEAAKHFARVEVPVLLVWAREDRVFPLSFAERLARDLPHATLRVVDDSYTLLPEDQPELLTATILEFTRLHATP
;
A
#
# COMPACT_ATOMS: atom_id res chain seq x y z
N MET A 1 0.36 -7.13 13.26
CA MET A 1 0.73 -8.42 12.63
C MET A 1 -0.51 -8.94 11.98
N ALA A 2 -0.47 -9.12 10.65
CA ALA A 2 -1.58 -9.68 9.92
C ALA A 2 -2.02 -10.99 10.56
N THR A 3 -3.30 -11.18 10.73
CA THR A 3 -3.90 -12.30 11.45
C THR A 3 -4.81 -13.16 10.58
N SER A 4 -5.12 -12.67 9.37
CA SER A 4 -6.01 -13.38 8.46
C SER A 4 -5.39 -14.66 7.91
N THR A 5 -6.09 -15.77 8.07
CA THR A 5 -5.72 -17.07 7.49
C THR A 5 -5.95 -17.13 5.97
N THR A 6 -6.72 -16.21 5.41
CA THR A 6 -7.02 -16.16 3.98
C THR A 6 -5.84 -15.69 3.12
N LEU A 7 -4.81 -15.12 3.73
CA LEU A 7 -3.59 -14.68 3.04
C LEU A 7 -2.60 -15.83 2.77
N GLY A 8 -2.87 -17.04 3.24
CA GLY A 8 -2.03 -18.21 3.03
C GLY A 8 -0.91 -18.37 4.06
N ARG A 9 0.23 -18.92 3.62
CA ARG A 9 1.37 -19.22 4.50
C ARG A 9 2.17 -17.98 4.82
N THR A 10 2.68 -17.89 6.04
CA THR A 10 3.57 -16.81 6.48
C THR A 10 5.03 -17.20 6.25
N HIS A 11 5.78 -16.29 5.67
CA HIS A 11 7.22 -16.41 5.41
C HIS A 11 7.96 -15.17 5.91
N GLU A 12 9.26 -15.28 6.01
CA GLU A 12 10.17 -14.19 6.30
C GLU A 12 11.33 -14.20 5.30
N VAL A 13 11.77 -13.02 4.88
CA VAL A 13 12.88 -12.86 3.96
C VAL A 13 13.85 -11.80 4.48
N ASP A 14 15.14 -12.12 4.46
CA ASP A 14 16.20 -11.17 4.79
C ASP A 14 16.51 -10.30 3.57
N LEU A 15 16.39 -8.99 3.75
CA LEU A 15 16.66 -7.96 2.74
C LEU A 15 17.73 -6.99 3.26
N PRO A 16 18.37 -6.21 2.37
CA PRO A 16 19.22 -5.11 2.80
C PRO A 16 18.43 -4.15 3.72
N GLY A 17 18.92 -3.96 4.95
CA GLY A 17 18.27 -3.09 5.92
C GLY A 17 17.31 -3.78 6.90
N GLY A 18 16.96 -5.06 6.70
CA GLY A 18 16.15 -5.79 7.67
C GLY A 18 15.34 -6.94 7.10
N ARG A 19 14.65 -7.64 8.00
CA ARG A 19 13.81 -8.79 7.66
C ARG A 19 12.37 -8.34 7.44
N ILE A 20 11.75 -8.82 6.36
CA ILE A 20 10.35 -8.57 6.02
C ILE A 20 9.56 -9.86 6.15
N ARG A 21 8.43 -9.79 6.85
CA ARG A 21 7.42 -10.85 6.87
C ARG A 21 6.46 -10.64 5.70
N TYR A 22 6.07 -11.74 5.05
CA TYR A 22 5.05 -11.73 4.01
C TYR A 22 4.16 -12.96 4.06
N HIS A 23 2.99 -12.85 3.49
CA HIS A 23 2.05 -13.95 3.31
C HIS A 23 2.05 -14.35 1.85
N GLU A 24 1.88 -15.66 1.58
CA GLU A 24 1.91 -16.21 0.24
C GLU A 24 0.82 -17.26 0.06
N THR A 25 0.10 -17.16 -1.07
CA THR A 25 -0.90 -18.15 -1.47
C THR A 25 -1.05 -18.17 -2.99
N GLY A 26 -1.52 -19.32 -3.53
CA GLY A 26 -1.68 -19.52 -4.97
C GLY A 26 -0.36 -19.84 -5.68
N GLU A 27 -0.48 -20.13 -6.97
CA GLU A 27 0.62 -20.47 -7.88
C GLU A 27 0.41 -19.72 -9.21
N GLY A 28 1.47 -19.58 -10.02
CA GLY A 28 1.42 -18.92 -11.33
C GLY A 28 2.06 -17.53 -11.34
N PRO A 29 1.64 -16.61 -12.22
CA PRO A 29 2.22 -15.29 -12.34
C PRO A 29 2.16 -14.49 -11.03
N PRO A 30 3.25 -13.80 -10.63
CA PRO A 30 3.33 -13.16 -9.32
C PRO A 30 2.53 -11.87 -9.25
N VAL A 31 1.78 -11.71 -8.15
CA VAL A 31 1.10 -10.47 -7.74
C VAL A 31 1.62 -10.06 -6.37
N VAL A 32 2.25 -8.89 -6.28
CA VAL A 32 2.78 -8.34 -5.03
C VAL A 32 1.94 -7.16 -4.57
N PHE A 33 1.50 -7.21 -3.33
CA PHE A 33 0.63 -6.20 -2.74
C PHE A 33 1.41 -5.19 -1.92
N VAL A 34 1.07 -3.90 -2.09
CA VAL A 34 1.72 -2.79 -1.38
C VAL A 34 0.65 -1.99 -0.65
N HIS A 35 0.55 -2.21 0.65
CA HIS A 35 -0.41 -1.54 1.54
C HIS A 35 0.02 -0.13 1.91
N GLY A 36 -0.90 0.65 2.49
CA GLY A 36 -0.69 2.01 2.92
C GLY A 36 -0.14 2.17 4.34
N LEU A 37 -0.19 3.42 4.81
CA LEU A 37 0.28 3.82 6.14
C LEU A 37 -0.63 3.25 7.24
N LEU A 38 -0.03 2.73 8.33
CA LEU A 38 -0.73 2.19 9.51
C LEU A 38 -1.71 1.05 9.22
N VAL A 39 -1.60 0.40 8.07
CA VAL A 39 -2.23 -0.87 7.74
C VAL A 39 -1.17 -1.90 7.38
N ASN A 40 -1.53 -3.17 7.22
CA ASN A 40 -0.63 -4.26 6.89
C ASN A 40 -1.26 -5.20 5.84
N ALA A 41 -0.70 -6.39 5.66
CA ALA A 41 -1.19 -7.37 4.68
C ALA A 41 -2.67 -7.72 4.84
N ASP A 42 -3.27 -7.62 6.05
CA ASP A 42 -4.70 -7.89 6.28
C ASP A 42 -5.63 -6.97 5.47
N LEU A 43 -5.15 -5.84 4.96
CA LEU A 43 -5.89 -4.99 4.01
C LEU A 43 -6.37 -5.81 2.80
N TRP A 44 -5.58 -6.76 2.37
CA TRP A 44 -5.78 -7.54 1.17
C TRP A 44 -6.53 -8.88 1.40
N ARG A 45 -6.94 -9.17 2.64
CA ARG A 45 -7.54 -10.45 3.04
C ARG A 45 -8.79 -10.87 2.24
N ASN A 46 -9.54 -9.88 1.74
CA ASN A 46 -10.74 -10.10 0.94
C ASN A 46 -10.48 -10.07 -0.58
N VAL A 47 -9.28 -9.65 -1.01
CA VAL A 47 -8.88 -9.52 -2.43
C VAL A 47 -8.00 -10.72 -2.85
N VAL A 48 -7.00 -11.03 -2.03
CA VAL A 48 -6.02 -12.10 -2.30
C VAL A 48 -6.66 -13.45 -2.63
N PRO A 49 -7.68 -13.94 -1.90
CA PRO A 49 -8.25 -15.26 -2.20
C PRO A 49 -8.83 -15.38 -3.61
N GLY A 50 -9.50 -14.34 -4.09
CA GLY A 50 -10.08 -14.32 -5.44
C GLY A 50 -9.02 -14.30 -6.54
N ILE A 51 -7.93 -13.57 -6.33
CA ILE A 51 -6.80 -13.50 -7.28
C ILE A 51 -6.03 -14.84 -7.28
N ALA A 52 -5.77 -15.43 -6.12
CA ALA A 52 -5.12 -16.73 -6.01
C ALA A 52 -5.93 -17.87 -6.64
N ALA A 53 -7.26 -17.87 -6.42
CA ALA A 53 -8.17 -18.84 -7.04
C ALA A 53 -8.21 -18.72 -8.57
N ALA A 54 -7.86 -17.57 -9.13
CA ALA A 54 -7.76 -17.35 -10.56
C ALA A 54 -6.41 -17.77 -11.17
N GLY A 55 -5.51 -18.41 -10.39
CA GLY A 55 -4.24 -18.95 -10.85
C GLY A 55 -3.07 -17.98 -10.78
N TYR A 56 -3.05 -17.08 -9.80
CA TYR A 56 -1.95 -16.17 -9.54
C TYR A 56 -1.25 -16.49 -8.21
N ARG A 57 0.06 -16.30 -8.16
CA ARG A 57 0.86 -16.37 -6.96
C ARG A 57 0.82 -15.03 -6.25
N CYS A 58 0.11 -14.93 -5.14
CA CYS A 58 -0.12 -13.71 -4.39
C CYS A 58 0.86 -13.59 -3.23
N LEU A 59 1.60 -12.49 -3.16
CA LEU A 59 2.52 -12.16 -2.07
C LEU A 59 2.08 -10.84 -1.41
N ALA A 60 1.75 -10.89 -0.13
CA ALA A 60 1.30 -9.75 0.66
C ALA A 60 2.28 -9.48 1.81
N PRO A 61 3.32 -8.65 1.62
CA PRO A 61 4.27 -8.28 2.66
C PRO A 61 3.72 -7.27 3.65
N ASP A 62 4.22 -7.34 4.90
CA ASP A 62 4.06 -6.31 5.92
C ASP A 62 5.17 -5.25 5.74
N TRP A 63 4.96 -4.28 4.87
CA TRP A 63 5.93 -3.20 4.62
C TRP A 63 6.11 -2.32 5.85
N PRO A 64 7.30 -1.70 6.07
CA PRO A 64 7.62 -0.98 7.31
C PRO A 64 6.94 0.41 7.42
N LEU A 65 5.61 0.42 7.26
CA LEU A 65 4.76 1.61 7.27
C LEU A 65 3.94 1.75 8.58
N GLY A 66 4.37 1.11 9.66
CA GLY A 66 3.81 1.29 11.00
C GLY A 66 2.95 0.15 11.53
N ALA A 67 2.55 -0.81 10.69
CA ALA A 67 1.80 -2.00 11.12
C ALA A 67 2.56 -3.32 10.86
N HIS A 68 3.82 -3.25 10.47
CA HIS A 68 4.72 -4.39 10.33
C HIS A 68 5.10 -4.98 11.70
N SER A 69 5.49 -6.24 11.71
CA SER A 69 5.74 -6.99 12.95
C SER A 69 7.22 -7.03 13.35
N ILE A 70 8.12 -6.94 12.39
CA ILE A 70 9.57 -7.05 12.59
C ILE A 70 10.20 -5.67 12.37
N PRO A 71 10.82 -5.05 13.40
CA PRO A 71 11.52 -3.79 13.23
C PRO A 71 12.67 -3.87 12.22
N VAL A 72 12.88 -2.81 11.47
CA VAL A 72 13.95 -2.70 10.44
C VAL A 72 14.86 -1.49 10.75
N PRO A 73 15.69 -1.58 11.79
CA PRO A 73 16.46 -0.44 12.31
C PRO A 73 17.44 0.14 11.29
N ASP A 74 17.96 -0.68 10.39
CA ASP A 74 19.02 -0.33 9.44
C ASP A 74 18.45 0.06 8.05
N ALA A 75 17.15 -0.13 7.80
CA ALA A 75 16.53 0.23 6.54
C ALA A 75 16.48 1.75 6.33
N ASP A 76 16.66 2.21 5.09
CA ASP A 76 16.25 3.55 4.70
C ASP A 76 14.71 3.59 4.59
N LEU A 77 14.07 4.34 5.48
CA LEU A 77 12.61 4.49 5.53
C LEU A 77 12.15 5.82 4.90
N THR A 78 12.92 6.39 3.99
CA THR A 78 12.37 7.35 3.03
C THR A 78 11.45 6.64 2.04
N PRO A 79 10.50 7.33 1.39
CA PRO A 79 9.71 6.71 0.31
C PRO A 79 10.57 6.06 -0.78
N THR A 80 11.73 6.61 -1.10
CA THR A 80 12.71 5.99 -2.01
C THR A 80 13.29 4.72 -1.41
N GLY A 81 13.74 4.74 -0.17
CA GLY A 81 14.32 3.55 0.48
C GLY A 81 13.30 2.42 0.66
N VAL A 82 12.03 2.74 0.90
CA VAL A 82 10.97 1.69 0.91
C VAL A 82 10.73 1.15 -0.50
N ALA A 83 10.80 1.96 -1.54
CA ALA A 83 10.74 1.49 -2.93
C ALA A 83 11.95 0.59 -3.27
N ASP A 84 13.15 0.95 -2.83
CA ASP A 84 14.36 0.14 -2.97
C ASP A 84 14.23 -1.20 -2.21
N LEU A 85 13.59 -1.19 -1.04
CA LEU A 85 13.29 -2.40 -0.27
C LEU A 85 12.30 -3.33 -1.01
N ILE A 86 11.29 -2.78 -1.67
CA ILE A 86 10.37 -3.56 -2.53
C ILE A 86 11.14 -4.15 -3.72
N ALA A 87 11.99 -3.38 -4.38
CA ALA A 87 12.80 -3.87 -5.48
C ALA A 87 13.71 -5.03 -5.03
N ALA A 88 14.38 -4.90 -3.87
CA ALA A 88 15.18 -5.97 -3.27
C ALA A 88 14.35 -7.22 -2.91
N PHE A 89 13.09 -7.05 -2.49
CA PHE A 89 12.17 -8.16 -2.27
C PHE A 89 11.88 -8.93 -3.57
N LEU A 90 11.58 -8.21 -4.66
CA LEU A 90 11.35 -8.83 -5.97
C LEU A 90 12.60 -9.59 -6.46
N GLU A 91 13.78 -9.00 -6.28
CA GLU A 91 15.05 -9.62 -6.65
C GLU A 91 15.35 -10.84 -5.80
N ARG A 92 15.22 -10.75 -4.47
CA ARG A 92 15.55 -11.82 -3.52
C ARG A 92 14.70 -13.07 -3.71
N LEU A 93 13.44 -12.91 -4.14
CA LEU A 93 12.50 -13.99 -4.44
C LEU A 93 12.50 -14.36 -5.94
N ASP A 94 13.40 -13.78 -6.73
CA ASP A 94 13.52 -13.94 -8.18
C ASP A 94 12.18 -13.77 -8.94
N LEU A 95 11.39 -12.78 -8.54
CA LEU A 95 10.11 -12.48 -9.18
C LEU A 95 10.34 -11.61 -10.41
N THR A 96 9.73 -11.98 -11.52
CA THR A 96 9.76 -11.25 -12.79
C THR A 96 8.35 -11.12 -13.36
N ASP A 97 8.13 -10.18 -14.26
CA ASP A 97 6.81 -9.86 -14.84
C ASP A 97 5.71 -9.64 -13.77
N VAL A 98 6.11 -8.99 -12.65
CA VAL A 98 5.29 -8.85 -11.45
C VAL A 98 4.15 -7.87 -11.69
N THR A 99 2.93 -8.27 -11.30
CA THR A 99 1.83 -7.30 -11.12
C THR A 99 1.93 -6.69 -9.72
N ILE A 100 2.21 -5.40 -9.64
CA ILE A 100 2.19 -4.66 -8.37
C ILE A 100 0.78 -4.10 -8.14
N VAL A 101 0.18 -4.41 -7.00
CA VAL A 101 -1.13 -3.85 -6.60
C VAL A 101 -0.94 -3.01 -5.35
N ALA A 102 -1.22 -1.71 -5.45
CA ALA A 102 -0.96 -0.76 -4.37
C ALA A 102 -2.21 0.05 -4.01
N ASN A 103 -2.31 0.43 -2.72
CA ASN A 103 -3.36 1.29 -2.21
C ASN A 103 -2.77 2.35 -1.25
N ASP A 104 -3.40 3.53 -1.17
CA ASP A 104 -3.06 4.61 -0.25
C ASP A 104 -1.57 5.02 -0.40
N THR A 105 -0.84 5.20 0.68
CA THR A 105 0.61 5.52 0.71
C THR A 105 1.47 4.47 -0.03
N GLY A 106 1.01 3.21 -0.09
CA GLY A 106 1.66 2.18 -0.91
C GLY A 106 1.75 2.56 -2.38
N GLY A 107 0.77 3.30 -2.89
CA GLY A 107 0.79 3.80 -4.25
C GLY A 107 1.80 4.91 -4.50
N ALA A 108 2.05 5.82 -3.53
CA ALA A 108 3.14 6.78 -3.63
C ALA A 108 4.50 6.08 -3.75
N ILE A 109 4.71 5.04 -2.93
CA ILE A 109 5.93 4.23 -2.97
C ILE A 109 6.04 3.47 -4.30
N THR A 110 4.92 2.93 -4.80
CA THR A 110 4.87 2.21 -6.09
C THR A 110 5.17 3.15 -7.27
N GLN A 111 4.75 4.41 -7.23
CA GLN A 111 5.12 5.40 -8.25
C GLN A 111 6.64 5.66 -8.26
N VAL A 112 7.28 5.71 -7.10
CA VAL A 112 8.75 5.79 -6.99
C VAL A 112 9.38 4.49 -7.50
N LEU A 113 8.86 3.32 -7.13
CA LEU A 113 9.35 2.01 -7.54
C LEU A 113 9.32 1.85 -9.07
N MET A 114 8.18 2.08 -9.72
CA MET A 114 8.03 1.87 -11.15
C MET A 114 8.87 2.82 -12.03
N THR A 115 9.23 3.98 -11.48
CA THR A 115 10.10 4.94 -12.19
C THR A 115 11.59 4.70 -11.97
N ARG A 116 11.98 4.02 -10.87
CA ARG A 116 13.38 3.77 -10.52
C ARG A 116 13.82 2.34 -10.80
N HIS A 117 12.94 1.37 -10.61
CA HIS A 117 13.21 -0.07 -10.69
C HIS A 117 12.19 -0.82 -11.57
N PRO A 118 12.00 -0.43 -12.86
CA PRO A 118 10.96 -1.01 -13.71
C PRO A 118 11.25 -2.47 -14.13
N ALA A 119 12.50 -2.93 -14.09
CA ALA A 119 12.95 -4.14 -14.79
C ALA A 119 12.21 -5.44 -14.45
N ARG A 120 11.63 -5.55 -13.23
CA ARG A 120 10.90 -6.75 -12.80
C ARG A 120 9.37 -6.56 -12.78
N ILE A 121 8.91 -5.36 -13.13
CA ILE A 121 7.49 -5.00 -13.11
C ILE A 121 6.90 -5.23 -14.50
N GLY A 122 5.86 -6.05 -14.56
CA GLY A 122 5.10 -6.25 -15.80
C GLY A 122 3.85 -5.36 -15.87
N ARG A 123 3.21 -5.10 -14.73
CA ARG A 123 1.95 -4.33 -14.64
C ARG A 123 1.84 -3.64 -13.29
N VAL A 124 1.10 -2.54 -13.25
CA VAL A 124 0.85 -1.79 -12.00
C VAL A 124 -0.65 -1.50 -11.85
N VAL A 125 -1.17 -1.72 -10.64
CA VAL A 125 -2.53 -1.32 -10.23
C VAL A 125 -2.41 -0.34 -9.07
N LEU A 126 -2.91 0.88 -9.26
CA LEU A 126 -2.97 1.94 -8.25
C LEU A 126 -4.42 2.16 -7.83
N ALA A 127 -4.78 1.69 -6.66
CA ALA A 127 -6.14 1.77 -6.12
C ALA A 127 -6.24 2.91 -5.10
N ALA A 128 -6.73 4.08 -5.51
CA ALA A 128 -6.84 5.30 -4.70
C ALA A 128 -5.55 5.57 -3.90
N VAL A 129 -4.65 6.37 -4.45
CA VAL A 129 -3.28 6.50 -3.94
C VAL A 129 -2.83 7.95 -3.77
N ASP A 130 -1.92 8.18 -2.82
CA ASP A 130 -1.12 9.41 -2.74
C ASP A 130 -0.40 9.66 -4.07
N SER A 131 -0.49 10.88 -4.59
CA SER A 131 0.21 11.27 -5.82
C SER A 131 0.50 12.78 -5.85
N TYR A 132 1.49 13.17 -6.63
CA TYR A 132 1.87 14.57 -6.83
C TYR A 132 2.04 15.35 -5.51
N GLU A 133 1.35 16.50 -5.39
CA GLU A 133 1.32 17.34 -4.19
C GLU A 133 0.50 16.74 -3.03
N GLY A 134 -0.31 15.73 -3.30
CA GLY A 134 -1.20 15.08 -2.34
C GLY A 134 -0.56 13.96 -1.52
N PHE A 135 0.75 13.92 -1.36
CA PHE A 135 1.38 12.94 -0.49
C PHE A 135 1.21 13.34 0.99
N LEU A 136 0.53 12.49 1.76
CA LEU A 136 -0.02 12.78 3.08
C LEU A 136 -0.89 14.06 3.07
N PRO A 137 -2.05 14.04 2.38
CA PRO A 137 -2.91 15.21 2.31
C PRO A 137 -3.55 15.53 3.67
N ALA A 138 -4.15 16.70 3.79
CA ALA A 138 -4.92 17.05 4.99
C ALA A 138 -6.11 16.08 5.20
N PRO A 139 -6.43 15.64 6.43
CA PRO A 139 -5.79 16.05 7.69
C PRO A 139 -4.53 15.25 8.07
N PHE A 140 -4.13 14.25 7.27
CA PHE A 140 -3.02 13.32 7.58
C PHE A 140 -1.65 13.98 7.57
N THR A 141 -1.51 15.18 7.01
CA THR A 141 -0.27 16.00 7.13
C THR A 141 0.20 16.14 8.58
N ALA A 142 -0.75 16.17 9.54
CA ALA A 142 -0.44 16.22 10.96
C ALA A 142 0.36 15.00 11.45
N LEU A 143 0.20 13.83 10.85
CA LEU A 143 1.00 12.64 11.17
C LEU A 143 2.49 12.87 10.90
N GLY A 144 2.82 13.60 9.82
CA GLY A 144 4.18 13.99 9.52
C GLY A 144 4.81 14.82 10.63
N TRP A 145 4.05 15.73 11.26
CA TRP A 145 4.51 16.52 12.41
C TRP A 145 4.74 15.65 13.65
N LEU A 146 3.84 14.68 13.91
CA LEU A 146 3.99 13.72 15.02
C LEU A 146 5.29 12.90 14.89
N GLY A 147 5.78 12.64 13.68
CA GLY A 147 7.07 11.99 13.47
C GLY A 147 8.25 12.73 14.14
N TRP A 148 8.17 14.05 14.30
CA TRP A 148 9.26 14.87 14.89
C TRP A 148 9.24 14.91 16.42
N VAL A 149 8.09 14.71 17.05
CA VAL A 149 7.93 14.77 18.50
C VAL A 149 8.08 13.38 19.13
N PRO A 150 9.10 13.12 19.96
CA PRO A 150 9.24 11.84 20.66
C PRO A 150 8.02 11.52 21.52
N GLY A 151 7.52 10.28 21.42
CA GLY A 151 6.39 9.81 22.22
C GLY A 151 4.99 10.18 21.68
N SER A 152 4.87 11.14 20.77
CA SER A 152 3.58 11.65 20.25
C SER A 152 2.69 10.60 19.58
N LEU A 153 3.29 9.58 18.95
CA LEU A 153 2.53 8.49 18.31
C LEU A 153 1.81 7.58 19.30
N ARG A 154 2.31 7.48 20.55
CA ARG A 154 1.73 6.56 21.52
C ARG A 154 0.29 6.92 21.91
N PRO A 155 -0.06 8.17 22.25
CA PRO A 155 -1.44 8.56 22.49
C PRO A 155 -2.37 8.30 21.32
N LEU A 156 -1.93 8.60 20.10
CA LEU A 156 -2.69 8.33 18.87
C LEU A 156 -2.99 6.83 18.73
N LEU A 157 -1.97 5.98 18.87
CA LEU A 157 -2.12 4.53 18.75
C LEU A 157 -2.99 3.94 19.88
N GLU A 158 -2.96 4.51 21.08
CA GLU A 158 -3.87 4.13 22.17
C GLU A 158 -5.32 4.57 21.88
N ALA A 159 -5.52 5.76 21.31
CA ALA A 159 -6.85 6.22 20.91
C ALA A 159 -7.48 5.35 19.82
N LEU A 160 -6.68 4.82 18.87
CA LEU A 160 -7.16 3.91 17.83
C LEU A 160 -7.66 2.55 18.34
N ARG A 161 -7.53 2.24 19.63
CA ARG A 161 -8.20 1.07 20.26
C ARG A 161 -9.68 1.30 20.51
N ILE A 162 -10.07 2.55 20.63
CA ILE A 162 -11.43 2.92 21.01
C ILE A 162 -12.30 2.88 19.75
N ARG A 163 -13.13 1.84 19.62
CA ARG A 163 -13.98 1.62 18.43
C ARG A 163 -14.84 2.83 18.08
N ALA A 164 -15.32 3.56 19.08
CA ALA A 164 -16.11 4.78 18.85
C ALA A 164 -15.33 5.87 18.07
N LEU A 165 -14.00 5.87 18.18
CA LEU A 165 -13.15 6.83 17.47
C LEU A 165 -12.82 6.41 16.02
N HIS A 166 -13.10 5.16 15.62
CA HIS A 166 -12.74 4.69 14.28
C HIS A 166 -13.45 5.46 13.17
N ARG A 167 -14.65 6.00 13.41
CA ARG A 167 -15.39 6.82 12.45
C ARG A 167 -14.96 8.29 12.41
N THR A 168 -14.01 8.68 13.24
CA THR A 168 -13.49 10.05 13.22
C THR A 168 -12.56 10.27 12.00
N PRO A 169 -12.44 11.54 11.52
CA PRO A 169 -11.56 11.88 10.40
C PRO A 169 -10.08 11.50 10.59
N LEU A 170 -9.61 11.47 11.84
CA LEU A 170 -8.22 11.13 12.18
C LEU A 170 -7.94 9.62 12.28
N ALA A 171 -9.00 8.81 12.15
CA ALA A 171 -8.90 7.35 12.13
C ALA A 171 -9.29 6.82 10.74
N PHE A 172 -10.40 6.10 10.64
CA PHE A 172 -10.84 5.49 9.39
C PHE A 172 -11.99 6.24 8.70
N GLY A 173 -12.61 7.25 9.34
CA GLY A 173 -13.84 7.88 8.86
C GLY A 173 -13.74 8.61 7.53
N LEU A 174 -12.53 8.97 7.07
CA LEU A 174 -12.31 9.54 5.74
C LEU A 174 -11.87 8.52 4.70
N VAL A 175 -11.30 7.39 5.14
CA VAL A 175 -10.62 6.43 4.23
C VAL A 175 -11.46 5.19 3.94
N VAL A 176 -12.52 4.92 4.72
CA VAL A 176 -13.38 3.74 4.52
C VAL A 176 -14.84 4.05 4.84
N LYS A 177 -15.77 3.52 4.04
CA LYS A 177 -17.22 3.56 4.30
C LYS A 177 -17.64 2.46 5.27
N ARG A 178 -17.08 1.27 5.12
CA ARG A 178 -17.37 0.07 5.91
C ARG A 178 -16.21 -0.23 6.84
N LEU A 179 -16.37 0.07 8.14
CA LEU A 179 -15.32 -0.19 9.11
C LEU A 179 -14.92 -1.66 9.10
N PRO A 180 -13.61 -1.97 9.03
CA PRO A 180 -13.12 -3.33 9.19
C PRO A 180 -13.55 -3.95 10.54
N PRO A 181 -13.62 -5.28 10.65
CA PRO A 181 -13.77 -5.97 11.92
C PRO A 181 -12.72 -5.53 12.95
N GLN A 182 -13.06 -5.58 14.24
CA GLN A 182 -12.16 -5.10 15.30
C GLN A 182 -10.81 -5.82 15.32
N GLU A 183 -10.82 -7.13 15.06
CA GLU A 183 -9.59 -7.94 14.99
C GLU A 183 -8.64 -7.48 13.88
N VAL A 184 -9.18 -6.99 12.76
CA VAL A 184 -8.39 -6.42 11.66
C VAL A 184 -7.80 -5.08 12.05
N VAL A 185 -8.60 -4.19 12.65
CA VAL A 185 -8.09 -2.92 13.18
C VAL A 185 -7.03 -3.15 14.24
N ASP A 186 -7.24 -4.14 15.10
CA ASP A 186 -6.24 -4.52 16.10
C ASP A 186 -4.94 -5.01 15.46
N SER A 187 -5.01 -5.75 14.35
CA SER A 187 -3.80 -6.17 13.62
C SER A 187 -3.00 -5.00 13.06
N TYR A 188 -3.66 -3.91 12.67
CA TYR A 188 -3.01 -2.68 12.22
C TYR A 188 -2.33 -1.90 13.35
N VAL A 189 -2.96 -1.83 14.51
CA VAL A 189 -2.54 -0.95 15.61
C VAL A 189 -1.57 -1.63 16.58
N LEU A 190 -1.77 -2.93 16.87
CA LEU A 190 -1.01 -3.67 17.87
C LEU A 190 0.51 -3.68 17.65
N PRO A 191 1.06 -3.83 16.41
CA PRO A 191 2.50 -3.84 16.23
C PRO A 191 3.17 -2.56 16.72
N SER A 192 2.69 -1.42 16.28
CA SER A 192 3.21 -0.12 16.74
C SER A 192 2.99 0.15 18.20
N ARG A 193 1.89 -0.34 18.79
CA ARG A 193 1.63 -0.20 20.23
C ARG A 193 2.61 -1.00 21.07
N ARG A 194 2.86 -2.24 20.71
CA ARG A 194 3.68 -3.18 21.51
C ARG A 194 5.18 -3.01 21.29
N SER A 195 5.59 -2.67 20.05
CA SER A 195 7.01 -2.58 19.68
C SER A 195 7.50 -1.14 19.61
N GLY A 196 8.48 -0.82 20.45
CA GLY A 196 9.23 0.46 20.37
C GLY A 196 10.04 0.60 19.07
N GLY A 197 10.50 -0.53 18.51
CA GLY A 197 11.20 -0.60 17.23
C GLY A 197 10.27 -0.19 16.09
N VAL A 198 9.09 -0.81 15.98
CA VAL A 198 8.09 -0.47 14.95
C VAL A 198 7.65 0.99 15.03
N ARG A 199 7.44 1.52 16.25
CA ARG A 199 7.15 2.97 16.43
C ARG A 199 8.30 3.86 15.96
N ARG A 200 9.54 3.44 16.16
CA ARG A 200 10.73 4.17 15.67
C ARG A 200 10.74 4.19 14.14
N ASP A 201 10.47 3.06 13.53
CA ASP A 201 10.43 2.91 12.08
C ASP A 201 9.30 3.77 11.49
N LEU A 202 8.09 3.71 12.04
CA LEU A 202 6.99 4.60 11.66
C LEU A 202 7.38 6.09 11.76
N ARG A 203 8.05 6.50 12.85
CA ARG A 203 8.52 7.88 13.01
C ARG A 203 9.53 8.27 11.93
N ARG A 204 10.47 7.37 11.58
CA ARG A 204 11.47 7.62 10.54
C ARG A 204 10.78 7.82 9.19
N PHE A 205 9.81 6.98 8.83
CA PHE A 205 9.03 7.15 7.63
C PHE A 205 8.26 8.48 7.63
N LEU A 206 7.49 8.77 8.68
CA LEU A 206 6.66 9.98 8.77
C LEU A 206 7.49 11.28 8.66
N LYS A 207 8.71 11.32 9.17
CA LYS A 207 9.61 12.46 9.02
C LYS A 207 9.98 12.77 7.57
N THR A 208 9.99 11.76 6.74
CA THR A 208 10.46 11.83 5.35
C THR A 208 9.32 11.81 4.33
N ALA A 209 8.12 11.33 4.71
CA ALA A 209 6.94 11.29 3.84
C ALA A 209 6.53 12.71 3.41
N ARG A 210 6.94 13.10 2.21
CA ARG A 210 6.73 14.44 1.67
C ARG A 210 6.51 14.42 0.17
N LYS A 211 5.68 15.31 -0.33
CA LYS A 211 5.32 15.46 -1.75
C LYS A 211 6.49 15.53 -2.73
N LYS A 212 7.71 15.84 -2.27
CA LYS A 212 8.89 15.87 -3.15
C LYS A 212 9.15 14.54 -3.85
N TYR A 213 8.81 13.40 -3.22
CA TYR A 213 9.05 12.07 -3.78
C TYR A 213 8.06 11.73 -4.90
N THR A 214 6.78 12.02 -4.71
CA THR A 214 5.74 11.84 -5.73
C THR A 214 5.87 12.84 -6.88
N LEU A 215 6.28 14.08 -6.59
CA LEU A 215 6.59 15.09 -7.62
C LEU A 215 7.84 14.71 -8.43
N GLU A 216 8.85 14.11 -7.80
CA GLU A 216 10.04 13.64 -8.53
C GLU A 216 9.68 12.43 -9.40
N ALA A 217 8.93 11.46 -8.89
CA ALA A 217 8.46 10.33 -9.67
C ALA A 217 7.64 10.80 -10.89
N ALA A 218 6.77 11.81 -10.72
CA ALA A 218 5.93 12.34 -11.78
C ALA A 218 6.71 12.89 -12.98
N LYS A 219 7.94 13.39 -12.79
CA LYS A 219 8.79 13.84 -13.90
C LYS A 219 9.21 12.70 -14.85
N HIS A 220 9.08 11.47 -14.40
CA HIS A 220 9.50 10.28 -15.12
C HIS A 220 8.33 9.44 -15.65
N PHE A 221 7.07 9.83 -15.38
CA PHE A 221 5.88 9.05 -15.80
C PHE A 221 5.80 8.82 -17.30
N ALA A 222 6.22 9.77 -18.12
CA ALA A 222 6.26 9.61 -19.59
C ALA A 222 7.19 8.47 -20.07
N ARG A 223 8.05 7.93 -19.20
CA ARG A 223 8.96 6.82 -19.50
C ARG A 223 8.46 5.47 -18.95
N VAL A 224 7.31 5.44 -18.29
CA VAL A 224 6.73 4.21 -17.75
C VAL A 224 6.06 3.46 -18.89
N GLU A 225 6.67 2.35 -19.31
CA GLU A 225 6.23 1.54 -20.46
C GLU A 225 5.24 0.44 -20.07
N VAL A 226 5.19 0.08 -18.77
CA VAL A 226 4.28 -0.97 -18.28
C VAL A 226 2.84 -0.47 -18.26
N PRO A 227 1.85 -1.36 -18.52
CA PRO A 227 0.45 -1.02 -18.34
C PRO A 227 0.13 -0.63 -16.88
N VAL A 228 -0.65 0.43 -16.71
CA VAL A 228 -1.07 0.92 -15.39
C VAL A 228 -2.60 0.99 -15.32
N LEU A 229 -3.18 0.30 -14.34
CA LEU A 229 -4.60 0.43 -14.00
C LEU A 229 -4.75 1.38 -12.83
N LEU A 230 -5.54 2.42 -13.00
CA LEU A 230 -5.97 3.33 -11.94
C LEU A 230 -7.39 2.97 -11.53
N VAL A 231 -7.58 2.53 -10.27
CA VAL A 231 -8.92 2.26 -9.71
C VAL A 231 -9.22 3.32 -8.67
N TRP A 232 -10.27 4.11 -8.86
CA TRP A 232 -10.50 5.26 -7.99
C TRP A 232 -11.94 5.37 -7.54
N ALA A 233 -12.14 5.60 -6.25
CA ALA A 233 -13.47 5.83 -5.71
C ALA A 233 -13.96 7.24 -6.09
N ARG A 234 -15.18 7.32 -6.66
CA ARG A 234 -15.81 8.60 -7.01
C ARG A 234 -15.97 9.52 -5.79
N GLU A 235 -16.21 8.90 -4.65
CA GLU A 235 -16.52 9.58 -3.40
C GLU A 235 -15.32 9.67 -2.46
N ASP A 236 -14.09 9.44 -2.97
CA ASP A 236 -12.88 9.51 -2.17
C ASP A 236 -12.75 10.89 -1.51
N ARG A 237 -12.56 10.87 -0.18
CA ARG A 237 -12.49 12.08 0.64
C ARG A 237 -11.06 12.53 0.92
N VAL A 238 -10.08 11.71 0.52
CA VAL A 238 -8.65 11.93 0.77
C VAL A 238 -7.92 12.23 -0.53
N PHE A 239 -8.18 11.43 -1.57
CA PHE A 239 -7.54 11.57 -2.88
C PHE A 239 -8.58 11.97 -3.94
N PRO A 240 -8.67 13.27 -4.30
CA PRO A 240 -9.61 13.72 -5.32
C PRO A 240 -9.46 12.97 -6.63
N LEU A 241 -10.59 12.70 -7.31
CA LEU A 241 -10.60 12.03 -8.62
C LEU A 241 -9.71 12.73 -9.67
N SER A 242 -9.52 14.05 -9.54
CA SER A 242 -8.62 14.83 -10.39
C SER A 242 -7.16 14.34 -10.37
N PHE A 243 -6.71 13.69 -9.28
CA PHE A 243 -5.38 13.06 -9.25
C PHE A 243 -5.33 11.83 -10.14
N ALA A 244 -6.40 11.01 -10.14
CA ALA A 244 -6.49 9.86 -11.05
C ALA A 244 -6.55 10.28 -12.52
N GLU A 245 -7.33 11.31 -12.82
CA GLU A 245 -7.41 11.90 -14.17
C GLU A 245 -6.07 12.47 -14.63
N ARG A 246 -5.31 13.08 -13.71
CA ARG A 246 -3.96 13.56 -14.00
C ARG A 246 -2.99 12.41 -14.22
N LEU A 247 -3.01 11.37 -13.38
CA LEU A 247 -2.20 10.16 -13.57
C LEU A 247 -2.51 9.49 -14.91
N ALA A 248 -3.79 9.42 -15.31
CA ALA A 248 -4.21 8.84 -16.58
C ALA A 248 -3.71 9.62 -17.81
N ARG A 249 -3.50 10.94 -17.67
CA ARG A 249 -2.90 11.77 -18.74
C ARG A 249 -1.38 11.67 -18.78
N ASP A 250 -0.74 11.57 -17.60
CA ASP A 250 0.72 11.67 -17.49
C ASP A 250 1.41 10.31 -17.69
N LEU A 251 0.69 9.17 -17.53
CA LEU A 251 1.17 7.80 -17.76
C LEU A 251 0.72 7.30 -19.13
N PRO A 252 1.63 6.93 -20.05
CA PRO A 252 1.30 6.60 -21.45
C PRO A 252 0.33 5.42 -21.63
N HIS A 253 0.42 4.43 -20.73
CA HIS A 253 -0.35 3.19 -20.81
C HIS A 253 -1.31 3.04 -19.61
N ALA A 254 -1.89 4.15 -19.15
CA ALA A 254 -2.82 4.14 -18.03
C ALA A 254 -4.26 3.99 -18.48
N THR A 255 -5.01 3.17 -17.75
CA THR A 255 -6.47 3.05 -17.84
C THR A 255 -7.08 3.45 -16.51
N LEU A 256 -8.09 4.32 -16.54
CA LEU A 256 -8.81 4.75 -15.33
C LEU A 256 -10.16 4.04 -15.23
N ARG A 257 -10.40 3.42 -14.07
CA ARG A 257 -11.69 2.87 -13.67
C ARG A 257 -12.20 3.59 -12.42
N VAL A 258 -13.32 4.28 -12.56
CA VAL A 258 -13.99 4.94 -11.43
C VAL A 258 -14.99 3.98 -10.80
N VAL A 259 -14.97 3.88 -9.48
CA VAL A 259 -15.80 2.98 -8.67
C VAL A 259 -16.69 3.80 -7.75
N ASP A 260 -17.94 3.41 -7.65
CA ASP A 260 -18.92 4.02 -6.73
C ASP A 260 -18.92 3.27 -5.38
N ASP A 261 -19.52 3.87 -4.36
CA ASP A 261 -19.74 3.30 -3.03
C ASP A 261 -18.47 2.86 -2.29
N SER A 262 -17.40 3.64 -2.43
CA SER A 262 -16.12 3.44 -1.74
C SER A 262 -15.48 4.78 -1.37
N TYR A 263 -14.52 4.71 -0.44
CA TYR A 263 -13.52 5.74 -0.20
C TYR A 263 -12.13 5.21 -0.58
N THR A 264 -11.07 5.69 0.05
CA THR A 264 -9.67 5.37 -0.24
C THR A 264 -9.36 3.88 -0.13
N LEU A 265 -9.85 3.19 0.92
CA LEU A 265 -9.56 1.79 1.14
C LEU A 265 -10.52 0.89 0.34
N LEU A 266 -10.39 0.90 -1.00
CA LEU A 266 -11.15 0.03 -1.89
C LEU A 266 -11.08 -1.46 -1.51
N PRO A 267 -9.96 -2.02 -1.02
CA PRO A 267 -9.91 -3.40 -0.57
C PRO A 267 -10.86 -3.74 0.59
N GLU A 268 -11.28 -2.72 1.36
CA GLU A 268 -12.27 -2.87 2.45
C GLU A 268 -13.69 -2.63 1.95
N ASP A 269 -13.88 -1.59 1.13
CA ASP A 269 -15.21 -1.15 0.73
C ASP A 269 -15.79 -1.94 -0.46
N GLN A 270 -14.93 -2.31 -1.44
CA GLN A 270 -15.33 -2.95 -2.71
C GLN A 270 -14.35 -4.07 -3.10
N PRO A 271 -14.09 -5.07 -2.23
CA PRO A 271 -13.08 -6.09 -2.48
C PRO A 271 -13.39 -6.98 -3.71
N GLU A 272 -14.66 -7.35 -3.92
CA GLU A 272 -15.07 -8.19 -5.05
C GLU A 272 -14.90 -7.45 -6.38
N LEU A 273 -15.33 -6.18 -6.43
CA LEU A 273 -15.19 -5.35 -7.62
C LEU A 273 -13.71 -5.08 -7.93
N LEU A 274 -12.90 -4.78 -6.91
CA LEU A 274 -11.46 -4.57 -7.06
C LEU A 274 -10.79 -5.85 -7.58
N THR A 275 -11.12 -7.01 -7.02
CA THR A 275 -10.62 -8.32 -7.47
C THR A 275 -10.96 -8.57 -8.93
N ALA A 276 -12.23 -8.41 -9.33
CA ALA A 276 -12.66 -8.60 -10.71
C ALA A 276 -11.94 -7.65 -11.68
N THR A 277 -11.76 -6.39 -11.28
CA THR A 277 -11.09 -5.36 -12.07
C THR A 277 -9.60 -5.66 -12.25
N ILE A 278 -8.91 -6.13 -11.20
CA ILE A 278 -7.51 -6.57 -11.28
C ILE A 278 -7.38 -7.78 -12.22
N LEU A 279 -8.27 -8.77 -12.10
CA LEU A 279 -8.24 -9.97 -12.94
C LEU A 279 -8.53 -9.67 -14.41
N GLU A 280 -9.47 -8.79 -14.71
CA GLU A 280 -9.73 -8.31 -16.07
C GLU A 280 -8.46 -7.66 -16.66
N PHE A 281 -7.86 -6.74 -15.92
CA PHE A 281 -6.65 -6.03 -16.35
C PHE A 281 -5.45 -6.95 -16.56
N THR A 282 -5.20 -7.89 -15.64
CA THR A 282 -4.06 -8.82 -15.75
C THR A 282 -4.20 -9.77 -16.93
N ARG A 283 -5.44 -10.21 -17.28
CA ARG A 283 -5.70 -11.05 -18.44
C ARG A 283 -5.50 -10.29 -19.76
N LEU A 284 -5.94 -9.03 -19.83
CA LEU A 284 -5.78 -8.19 -21.03
C LEU A 284 -4.30 -7.89 -21.34
N HIS A 285 -3.45 -7.92 -20.33
CA HIS A 285 -2.02 -7.61 -20.45
C HIS A 285 -1.13 -8.81 -20.11
N ALA A 286 -1.65 -10.04 -20.18
CA ALA A 286 -0.85 -11.24 -19.98
C ALA A 286 0.25 -11.32 -21.05
N THR A 287 1.49 -11.53 -20.60
CA THR A 287 2.60 -11.85 -21.50
C THR A 287 2.39 -13.29 -22.02
N PRO A 288 2.48 -13.56 -23.35
CA PRO A 288 2.26 -14.87 -23.92
C PRO A 288 3.27 -15.91 -23.45
#